data_825482d2a434f67624beb8a1b13b69e4
#
_entry.id   825482d2a434f67624beb8a1b13b69e4
#
_cell.length_a   1.000
_cell.length_b   1.000
_cell.length_c   1.000
_cell.angle_alpha   90.00
_cell.angle_beta   90.00
_cell.angle_gamma   90.00
#
_symmetry.space_group_name_H-M   'P 1'
#
loop_
_entity.id
_entity.type
_entity.pdbx_description
1 polymer ?
#
loop_
_entity_poly.entity_id
_entity_poly.type
_entity_poly.pdbx_seq_one_letter_code
_entity_poly.pdbx_strand_id
1 'polypeptide(L)'
;MLKRVLIANRGEIALRILRACRELGIETVAAYSQADADALHVQLATQSVCIGPAKAADSYLNPAALLSAAMATGCDGLHPGYGFLSENSEFADACVENGITFIGPSGDAIRKAGSKSAARERMRAAGVPVTPGSDGPVSSVEDALAVAETVGYPVLLKASAGGGGRGIRRCDSSKDLPDAYAAAKAEANACFGNDEMYLEKLVLEPRHIEFQILADRQGHVIHLGDRDCSIQRRNQKLIEEAPARCLTPELREEMGRAAVKAAQAVHYEGAGTVEFLLDSGGQHFYFMEMNTRIQVEHGITEMITGVDLVRQQLRIASGLPLDLTQEDVTLTGHAIECRINAEDPTANFRPCPGKVEFLHFPGGPGVRVDSALYNGCTLSPYYDSLAAKVMVHAPTRLEAIRKMRRCLEEFTLEGFPTNAELSYELLFHPTFVRGGCTTAFLDRSLPELLEFSRRVDDHKG
;
A
#
# COMPACT_ATOMS: atom_id res chain seq x y z
N MET A 1 11.92 14.00 -21.51
CA MET A 1 10.80 14.25 -20.58
C MET A 1 9.50 13.96 -21.31
N LEU A 2 8.59 13.20 -20.70
CA LEU A 2 7.24 12.96 -21.20
C LEU A 2 6.52 14.27 -21.45
N LYS A 3 5.61 14.30 -22.42
CA LYS A 3 4.88 15.53 -22.82
C LYS A 3 3.42 15.48 -22.39
N ARG A 4 2.80 14.30 -22.48
CA ARG A 4 1.39 14.11 -22.18
C ARG A 4 1.15 12.74 -21.54
N VAL A 5 0.58 12.72 -20.36
CA VAL A 5 0.39 11.51 -19.54
C VAL A 5 -1.08 11.21 -19.33
N LEU A 6 -1.51 9.98 -19.67
CA LEU A 6 -2.80 9.45 -19.23
C LEU A 6 -2.70 9.03 -17.76
N ILE A 7 -3.60 9.57 -16.94
CA ILE A 7 -3.75 9.15 -15.54
C ILE A 7 -4.79 8.02 -15.50
N ALA A 8 -4.31 6.78 -15.42
CA ALA A 8 -5.15 5.57 -15.44
C ALA A 8 -5.60 5.19 -14.02
N ASN A 9 -6.06 6.18 -13.27
CA ASN A 9 -6.52 6.02 -11.90
C ASN A 9 -7.51 7.12 -11.53
N ARG A 10 -8.03 7.09 -10.29
CA ARG A 10 -9.05 7.99 -9.77
C ARG A 10 -8.71 8.48 -8.36
N GLY A 11 -9.58 9.32 -7.80
CA GLY A 11 -9.49 9.71 -6.40
C GLY A 11 -8.27 10.58 -6.10
N GLU A 12 -7.76 10.47 -4.89
CA GLU A 12 -6.66 11.32 -4.41
C GLU A 12 -5.37 11.09 -5.20
N ILE A 13 -5.08 9.83 -5.60
CA ILE A 13 -3.85 9.52 -6.32
C ILE A 13 -3.86 10.12 -7.74
N ALA A 14 -5.01 10.15 -8.40
CA ALA A 14 -5.13 10.81 -9.69
C ALA A 14 -4.82 12.31 -9.59
N LEU A 15 -5.30 12.97 -8.53
CA LEU A 15 -4.96 14.37 -8.24
C LEU A 15 -3.47 14.55 -7.89
N ARG A 16 -2.90 13.63 -7.12
CA ARG A 16 -1.47 13.65 -6.76
C ARG A 16 -0.58 13.60 -8.00
N ILE A 17 -0.91 12.69 -8.93
CA ILE A 17 -0.21 12.55 -10.21
C ILE A 17 -0.40 13.79 -11.07
N LEU A 18 -1.63 14.28 -11.19
CA LEU A 18 -1.97 15.48 -11.95
C LEU A 18 -1.15 16.70 -11.49
N ARG A 19 -1.03 16.91 -10.18
CA ARG A 19 -0.25 18.01 -9.59
C ARG A 19 1.23 17.90 -9.97
N ALA A 20 1.83 16.71 -9.81
CA ALA A 20 3.22 16.48 -10.18
C ALA A 20 3.48 16.68 -11.69
N CYS A 21 2.58 16.21 -12.55
CA CYS A 21 2.66 16.44 -13.99
C CYS A 21 2.64 17.94 -14.32
N ARG A 22 1.72 18.70 -13.72
CA ARG A 22 1.61 20.15 -13.96
C ARG A 22 2.86 20.90 -13.52
N GLU A 23 3.42 20.56 -12.37
CA GLU A 23 4.66 21.18 -11.86
C GLU A 23 5.88 20.88 -12.75
N LEU A 24 5.85 19.76 -13.48
CA LEU A 24 6.84 19.41 -14.49
C LEU A 24 6.54 19.92 -15.91
N GLY A 25 5.42 20.64 -16.09
CA GLY A 25 4.99 21.11 -17.41
C GLY A 25 4.48 20.00 -18.34
N ILE A 26 4.02 18.88 -17.79
CA ILE A 26 3.47 17.74 -18.52
C ILE A 26 1.95 17.89 -18.61
N GLU A 27 1.39 17.79 -19.82
CA GLU A 27 -0.05 17.76 -20.02
C GLU A 27 -0.68 16.48 -19.47
N THR A 28 -1.89 16.59 -18.92
CA THR A 28 -2.58 15.47 -18.28
C THR A 28 -3.88 15.13 -19.01
N VAL A 29 -4.12 13.84 -19.19
CA VAL A 29 -5.39 13.29 -19.62
C VAL A 29 -5.96 12.44 -18.48
N ALA A 30 -7.10 12.83 -17.93
CA ALA A 30 -7.78 12.06 -16.89
C ALA A 30 -8.66 10.98 -17.54
N ALA A 31 -8.36 9.71 -17.27
CA ALA A 31 -9.29 8.63 -17.54
C ALA A 31 -10.36 8.60 -16.43
N TYR A 32 -11.65 8.47 -16.80
CA TYR A 32 -12.72 8.41 -15.82
C TYR A 32 -13.85 7.47 -16.24
N SER A 33 -14.47 6.79 -15.28
CA SER A 33 -15.72 6.08 -15.49
C SER A 33 -16.91 7.03 -15.41
N GLN A 34 -18.08 6.61 -15.88
CA GLN A 34 -19.31 7.40 -15.76
C GLN A 34 -19.61 7.84 -14.31
N ALA A 35 -19.23 7.04 -13.30
CA ALA A 35 -19.43 7.39 -11.90
C ALA A 35 -18.51 8.52 -11.39
N ASP A 36 -17.42 8.79 -12.08
CA ASP A 36 -16.43 9.82 -11.73
C ASP A 36 -16.49 11.05 -12.64
N ALA A 37 -17.57 11.22 -13.44
CA ALA A 37 -17.69 12.33 -14.42
C ALA A 37 -17.50 13.72 -13.77
N ASP A 38 -17.95 13.89 -12.53
CA ASP A 38 -17.84 15.13 -11.76
C ASP A 38 -16.63 15.16 -10.83
N ALA A 39 -15.74 14.15 -10.90
CA ALA A 39 -14.60 14.06 -10.00
C ALA A 39 -13.57 15.17 -10.24
N LEU A 40 -12.91 15.63 -9.18
CA LEU A 40 -12.01 16.78 -9.22
C LEU A 40 -10.84 16.61 -10.19
N HIS A 41 -10.30 15.39 -10.32
CA HIS A 41 -9.21 15.11 -11.28
C HIS A 41 -9.67 15.26 -12.75
N VAL A 42 -10.94 14.98 -13.03
CA VAL A 42 -11.56 15.16 -14.37
C VAL A 42 -11.69 16.65 -14.69
N GLN A 43 -12.13 17.45 -13.71
CA GLN A 43 -12.29 18.90 -13.88
C GLN A 43 -10.95 19.64 -14.04
N LEU A 44 -9.90 19.15 -13.38
CA LEU A 44 -8.60 19.82 -13.34
C LEU A 44 -7.63 19.34 -14.43
N ALA A 45 -7.84 18.22 -15.07
CA ALA A 45 -6.94 17.72 -16.13
C ALA A 45 -6.95 18.64 -17.37
N THR A 46 -5.87 18.58 -18.16
CA THR A 46 -5.79 19.30 -19.45
C THR A 46 -6.88 18.80 -20.41
N GLN A 47 -7.13 17.48 -20.38
CA GLN A 47 -8.18 16.78 -21.12
C GLN A 47 -8.70 15.62 -20.27
N SER A 48 -9.92 15.17 -20.54
CA SER A 48 -10.49 14.00 -19.88
C SER A 48 -11.19 13.09 -20.88
N VAL A 49 -11.19 11.76 -20.60
CA VAL A 49 -11.80 10.74 -21.46
C VAL A 49 -12.58 9.76 -20.61
N CYS A 50 -13.86 9.59 -20.95
CA CYS A 50 -14.69 8.53 -20.35
C CYS A 50 -14.25 7.18 -20.91
N ILE A 51 -13.86 6.27 -20.04
CA ILE A 51 -13.33 4.94 -20.38
C ILE A 51 -14.35 3.80 -20.17
N GLY A 52 -15.58 4.11 -19.75
CA GLY A 52 -16.63 3.11 -19.61
C GLY A 52 -17.62 3.38 -18.48
N PRO A 53 -18.48 2.38 -18.19
CA PRO A 53 -19.47 2.45 -17.12
C PRO A 53 -18.85 2.54 -15.72
N ALA A 54 -19.71 2.66 -14.69
CA ALA A 54 -19.29 2.83 -13.30
C ALA A 54 -18.47 1.67 -12.72
N LYS A 55 -18.75 0.42 -13.13
CA LYS A 55 -18.02 -0.75 -12.61
C LYS A 55 -16.55 -0.73 -13.03
N ALA A 56 -15.66 -0.99 -12.09
CA ALA A 56 -14.22 -1.01 -12.35
C ALA A 56 -13.82 -2.02 -13.45
N ALA A 57 -14.44 -3.20 -13.49
CA ALA A 57 -14.19 -4.22 -14.51
C ALA A 57 -14.46 -3.73 -15.95
N ASP A 58 -15.41 -2.81 -16.10
CA ASP A 58 -15.83 -2.28 -17.40
C ASP A 58 -15.14 -0.93 -17.74
N SER A 59 -14.26 -0.43 -16.85
CA SER A 59 -13.59 0.88 -16.96
C SER A 59 -12.12 0.82 -16.53
N TYR A 60 -11.79 1.12 -15.27
CA TYR A 60 -10.40 1.18 -14.76
C TYR A 60 -9.63 -0.15 -14.79
N LEU A 61 -10.33 -1.29 -14.84
CA LEU A 61 -9.76 -2.63 -15.02
C LEU A 61 -9.86 -3.13 -16.48
N ASN A 62 -10.18 -2.26 -17.42
CA ASN A 62 -10.23 -2.58 -18.86
C ASN A 62 -8.98 -2.05 -19.56
N PRO A 63 -7.96 -2.91 -19.85
CA PRO A 63 -6.73 -2.48 -20.49
C PRO A 63 -6.95 -1.86 -21.88
N ALA A 64 -7.86 -2.43 -22.66
CA ALA A 64 -8.12 -1.96 -24.01
C ALA A 64 -8.74 -0.54 -24.01
N ALA A 65 -9.64 -0.25 -23.07
CA ALA A 65 -10.24 1.08 -22.94
C ALA A 65 -9.18 2.14 -22.56
N LEU A 66 -8.30 1.82 -21.62
CA LEU A 66 -7.22 2.72 -21.19
C LEU A 66 -6.19 2.95 -22.28
N LEU A 67 -5.74 1.90 -22.98
CA LEU A 67 -4.82 2.02 -24.11
C LEU A 67 -5.44 2.84 -25.26
N SER A 68 -6.68 2.55 -25.62
CA SER A 68 -7.39 3.32 -26.66
C SER A 68 -7.52 4.79 -26.30
N ALA A 69 -7.82 5.11 -25.02
CA ALA A 69 -7.87 6.48 -24.52
C ALA A 69 -6.50 7.18 -24.62
N ALA A 70 -5.43 6.51 -24.23
CA ALA A 70 -4.06 7.05 -24.31
C ALA A 70 -3.65 7.35 -25.77
N MET A 71 -3.88 6.41 -26.66
CA MET A 71 -3.56 6.54 -28.09
C MET A 71 -4.40 7.66 -28.76
N ALA A 72 -5.71 7.66 -28.51
CA ALA A 72 -6.64 8.63 -29.11
C ALA A 72 -6.36 10.07 -28.67
N THR A 73 -5.79 10.25 -27.47
CA THR A 73 -5.45 11.57 -26.93
C THR A 73 -3.98 11.94 -27.12
N GLY A 74 -3.19 11.11 -27.81
CA GLY A 74 -1.78 11.36 -28.11
C GLY A 74 -0.88 11.38 -26.87
N CYS A 75 -1.18 10.55 -25.87
CA CYS A 75 -0.32 10.39 -24.71
C CYS A 75 0.95 9.60 -25.06
N ASP A 76 2.09 10.07 -24.55
CA ASP A 76 3.38 9.36 -24.65
C ASP A 76 3.72 8.60 -23.34
N GLY A 77 2.95 8.82 -22.27
CA GLY A 77 3.06 8.10 -21.02
C GLY A 77 1.71 7.75 -20.40
N LEU A 78 1.69 6.73 -19.54
CA LEU A 78 0.53 6.29 -18.78
C LEU A 78 0.95 6.02 -17.33
N HIS A 79 0.31 6.72 -16.38
CA HIS A 79 0.56 6.53 -14.95
C HIS A 79 -0.58 5.71 -14.33
N PRO A 80 -0.31 4.50 -13.83
CA PRO A 80 -1.33 3.62 -13.27
C PRO A 80 -1.70 3.97 -11.82
N GLY A 81 -0.90 4.77 -11.10
CA GLY A 81 -1.06 5.02 -9.67
C GLY A 81 -0.84 3.77 -8.84
N TYR A 82 -1.79 3.46 -7.98
CA TYR A 82 -1.87 2.22 -7.21
C TYR A 82 -3.23 1.53 -7.36
N GLY A 83 -3.32 0.23 -7.09
CA GLY A 83 -4.53 -0.56 -7.35
C GLY A 83 -4.80 -0.73 -8.85
N PHE A 84 -6.01 -1.14 -9.21
CA PHE A 84 -6.43 -1.41 -10.58
C PHE A 84 -5.38 -2.20 -11.40
N LEU A 85 -4.83 -1.60 -12.46
CA LEU A 85 -3.86 -2.26 -13.36
C LEU A 85 -2.40 -1.93 -13.02
N SER A 86 -2.10 -1.28 -11.89
CA SER A 86 -0.73 -0.86 -11.54
C SER A 86 0.26 -2.01 -11.38
N GLU A 87 -0.20 -3.21 -11.04
CA GLU A 87 0.61 -4.42 -10.89
C GLU A 87 0.27 -5.50 -11.93
N ASN A 88 -0.35 -5.07 -13.05
CA ASN A 88 -0.66 -5.97 -14.15
C ASN A 88 0.47 -5.97 -15.18
N SER A 89 1.23 -7.07 -15.24
CA SER A 89 2.39 -7.20 -16.13
C SER A 89 2.03 -7.17 -17.61
N GLU A 90 0.91 -7.78 -17.98
CA GLU A 90 0.44 -7.82 -19.38
C GLU A 90 0.02 -6.41 -19.85
N PHE A 91 -0.57 -5.63 -18.96
CA PHE A 91 -0.92 -4.25 -19.26
C PHE A 91 0.32 -3.36 -19.41
N ALA A 92 1.33 -3.55 -18.55
CA ALA A 92 2.60 -2.83 -18.69
C ALA A 92 3.28 -3.15 -20.01
N ASP A 93 3.34 -4.42 -20.40
CA ASP A 93 3.90 -4.87 -21.69
C ASP A 93 3.09 -4.28 -22.86
N ALA A 94 1.76 -4.34 -22.80
CA ALA A 94 0.89 -3.80 -23.84
C ALA A 94 1.04 -2.28 -24.01
N CYS A 95 1.29 -1.52 -22.93
CA CYS A 95 1.62 -0.08 -23.07
C CYS A 95 2.88 0.11 -23.89
N VAL A 96 3.97 -0.61 -23.59
CA VAL A 96 5.25 -0.50 -24.30
C VAL A 96 5.12 -0.93 -25.77
N GLU A 97 4.42 -2.02 -26.05
CA GLU A 97 4.17 -2.52 -27.41
C GLU A 97 3.39 -1.49 -28.27
N ASN A 98 2.58 -0.65 -27.64
CA ASN A 98 1.84 0.41 -28.31
C ASN A 98 2.55 1.78 -28.29
N GLY A 99 3.84 1.82 -27.90
CA GLY A 99 4.65 3.04 -27.89
C GLY A 99 4.31 4.01 -26.75
N ILE A 100 3.62 3.54 -25.69
CA ILE A 100 3.26 4.32 -24.51
C ILE A 100 4.18 3.92 -23.36
N THR A 101 4.87 4.88 -22.75
CA THR A 101 5.70 4.63 -21.58
C THR A 101 4.82 4.31 -20.37
N PHE A 102 4.89 3.08 -19.86
CA PHE A 102 4.29 2.74 -18.57
C PHE A 102 5.10 3.38 -17.45
N ILE A 103 4.49 4.23 -16.63
CA ILE A 103 5.17 4.92 -15.51
C ILE A 103 5.14 4.00 -14.28
N GLY A 104 6.10 3.12 -14.23
CA GLY A 104 6.25 2.02 -13.27
C GLY A 104 7.31 1.06 -13.74
N PRO A 105 7.45 -0.11 -13.09
CA PRO A 105 8.41 -1.13 -13.50
C PRO A 105 7.99 -1.84 -14.79
N SER A 106 8.92 -2.56 -15.39
CA SER A 106 8.65 -3.41 -16.55
C SER A 106 7.70 -4.57 -16.21
N GLY A 107 6.97 -5.09 -17.20
CA GLY A 107 6.11 -6.26 -16.99
C GLY A 107 6.89 -7.48 -16.48
N ASP A 108 8.17 -7.63 -16.87
CA ASP A 108 9.05 -8.67 -16.36
C ASP A 108 9.35 -8.51 -14.86
N ALA A 109 9.64 -7.29 -14.40
CA ALA A 109 9.84 -7.00 -12.98
C ALA A 109 8.56 -7.26 -12.16
N ILE A 110 7.40 -6.87 -12.69
CA ILE A 110 6.09 -7.15 -12.05
C ILE A 110 5.88 -8.67 -11.92
N ARG A 111 6.09 -9.46 -12.97
CA ARG A 111 5.97 -10.92 -12.93
C ARG A 111 6.92 -11.56 -11.92
N LYS A 112 8.18 -11.10 -11.90
CA LYS A 112 9.21 -11.61 -10.99
C LYS A 112 8.90 -11.34 -9.52
N ALA A 113 8.31 -10.20 -9.21
CA ALA A 113 7.91 -9.83 -7.85
C ALA A 113 6.56 -10.43 -7.44
N GLY A 114 5.63 -10.61 -8.37
CA GLY A 114 4.25 -11.01 -8.10
C GLY A 114 4.04 -12.50 -7.78
N SER A 115 4.93 -13.38 -8.23
CA SER A 115 4.85 -14.81 -7.91
C SER A 115 5.44 -15.09 -6.52
N LYS A 116 4.61 -15.35 -5.52
CA LYS A 116 5.04 -15.48 -4.11
C LYS A 116 6.12 -16.54 -3.89
N SER A 117 5.99 -17.73 -4.47
CA SER A 117 6.98 -18.80 -4.34
C SER A 117 8.28 -18.46 -5.07
N ALA A 118 8.20 -18.03 -6.34
CA ALA A 118 9.37 -17.65 -7.14
C ALA A 118 10.04 -16.37 -6.61
N ALA A 119 9.28 -15.39 -6.11
CA ALA A 119 9.82 -14.22 -5.47
C ALA A 119 10.63 -14.60 -4.22
N ARG A 120 10.09 -15.47 -3.37
CA ARG A 120 10.76 -15.94 -2.16
C ARG A 120 12.08 -16.67 -2.47
N GLU A 121 12.11 -17.58 -3.46
CA GLU A 121 13.34 -18.24 -3.90
C GLU A 121 14.39 -17.22 -4.39
N ARG A 122 13.94 -16.27 -5.20
CA ARG A 122 14.81 -15.20 -5.71
C ARG A 122 15.36 -14.32 -4.60
N MET A 123 14.54 -13.96 -3.61
CA MET A 123 14.97 -13.18 -2.45
C MET A 123 16.00 -13.95 -1.62
N ARG A 124 15.76 -15.25 -1.38
CA ARG A 124 16.75 -16.10 -0.70
C ARG A 124 18.07 -16.17 -1.44
N ALA A 125 18.03 -16.36 -2.78
CA ALA A 125 19.24 -16.38 -3.60
C ALA A 125 20.00 -15.04 -3.59
N ALA A 126 19.29 -13.92 -3.45
CA ALA A 126 19.87 -12.59 -3.29
C ALA A 126 20.36 -12.29 -1.87
N GLY A 127 20.22 -13.21 -0.92
CA GLY A 127 20.61 -13.03 0.48
C GLY A 127 19.68 -12.08 1.25
N VAL A 128 18.43 -11.98 0.84
CA VAL A 128 17.36 -11.30 1.58
C VAL A 128 16.72 -12.30 2.55
N PRO A 129 16.60 -11.98 3.85
CA PRO A 129 15.99 -12.88 4.81
C PRO A 129 14.53 -13.20 4.44
N VAL A 130 14.19 -14.48 4.36
CA VAL A 130 12.81 -14.95 4.12
C VAL A 130 12.36 -15.79 5.31
N THR A 131 11.06 -15.83 5.56
CA THR A 131 10.50 -16.66 6.65
C THR A 131 10.96 -18.13 6.49
N PRO A 132 11.47 -18.81 7.52
CA PRO A 132 11.79 -20.22 7.43
C PRO A 132 10.58 -21.04 6.94
N GLY A 133 10.80 -22.03 6.07
CA GLY A 133 9.68 -22.79 5.50
C GLY A 133 10.14 -23.75 4.39
N SER A 134 9.21 -24.19 3.55
CA SER A 134 9.50 -25.12 2.45
C SER A 134 10.36 -24.48 1.34
N ASP A 135 11.15 -25.32 0.69
CA ASP A 135 11.92 -24.98 -0.50
C ASP A 135 11.08 -25.21 -1.76
N GLY A 136 10.10 -24.35 -1.97
CA GLY A 136 9.10 -24.52 -3.04
C GLY A 136 7.78 -25.13 -2.55
N PRO A 137 6.92 -25.56 -3.48
CA PRO A 137 5.66 -26.20 -3.14
C PRO A 137 5.84 -27.52 -2.39
N VAL A 138 5.02 -27.75 -1.36
CA VAL A 138 4.93 -29.05 -0.68
C VAL A 138 4.03 -30.00 -1.46
N SER A 139 4.53 -31.17 -1.77
CA SER A 139 3.89 -32.13 -2.69
C SER A 139 2.82 -32.99 -2.01
N SER A 140 2.94 -33.19 -0.70
CA SER A 140 2.05 -34.05 0.10
C SER A 140 1.91 -33.56 1.54
N VAL A 141 1.01 -34.16 2.29
CA VAL A 141 0.85 -33.93 3.74
C VAL A 141 2.11 -34.33 4.50
N GLU A 142 2.72 -35.47 4.11
CA GLU A 142 3.94 -35.99 4.74
C GLU A 142 5.10 -35.03 4.52
N ASP A 143 5.24 -34.47 3.34
CA ASP A 143 6.24 -33.45 3.01
C ASP A 143 6.02 -32.19 3.85
N ALA A 144 4.79 -31.73 3.95
CA ALA A 144 4.42 -30.58 4.78
C ALA A 144 4.71 -30.83 6.27
N LEU A 145 4.45 -32.04 6.79
CA LEU A 145 4.78 -32.40 8.18
C LEU A 145 6.28 -32.38 8.41
N ALA A 146 7.09 -32.94 7.51
CA ALA A 146 8.56 -32.96 7.65
C ALA A 146 9.14 -31.52 7.66
N VAL A 147 8.63 -30.65 6.79
CA VAL A 147 9.02 -29.23 6.81
C VAL A 147 8.61 -28.56 8.12
N ALA A 148 7.36 -28.78 8.59
CA ALA A 148 6.86 -28.17 9.81
C ALA A 148 7.63 -28.61 11.05
N GLU A 149 8.08 -29.87 11.13
CA GLU A 149 8.96 -30.35 12.19
C GLU A 149 10.33 -29.65 12.19
N THR A 150 10.87 -29.39 10.99
CA THR A 150 12.15 -28.70 10.83
C THR A 150 12.09 -27.24 11.26
N VAL A 151 11.04 -26.49 10.84
CA VAL A 151 10.90 -25.05 11.12
C VAL A 151 10.23 -24.77 12.47
N GLY A 152 9.59 -25.77 13.05
CA GLY A 152 8.84 -25.71 14.31
C GLY A 152 7.48 -25.04 14.19
N TYR A 153 6.50 -25.48 14.99
CA TYR A 153 5.17 -24.90 15.06
C TYR A 153 5.16 -23.58 15.86
N PRO A 154 4.17 -22.69 15.67
CA PRO A 154 3.12 -22.76 14.67
C PRO A 154 3.62 -22.45 13.26
N VAL A 155 2.91 -22.98 12.24
CA VAL A 155 3.22 -22.75 10.83
C VAL A 155 1.99 -22.23 10.07
N LEU A 156 2.23 -21.59 8.94
CA LEU A 156 1.22 -21.21 7.96
C LEU A 156 1.36 -22.07 6.71
N LEU A 157 0.27 -22.70 6.31
CA LEU A 157 0.12 -23.30 5.00
C LEU A 157 -0.53 -22.29 4.07
N LYS A 158 0.06 -22.02 2.91
CA LYS A 158 -0.36 -20.99 1.97
C LYS A 158 -0.43 -21.51 0.55
N ALA A 159 -1.45 -21.09 -0.20
CA ALA A 159 -1.51 -21.31 -1.64
C ALA A 159 -0.47 -20.47 -2.39
N SER A 160 0.21 -21.08 -3.38
CA SER A 160 1.17 -20.37 -4.26
C SER A 160 0.49 -19.28 -5.09
N ALA A 161 -0.71 -19.56 -5.59
CA ALA A 161 -1.56 -18.62 -6.32
C ALA A 161 -2.64 -18.05 -5.37
N GLY A 162 -2.27 -17.24 -4.38
CA GLY A 162 -3.22 -16.75 -3.38
C GLY A 162 -3.14 -15.24 -3.17
N GLY A 163 -4.30 -14.63 -2.87
CA GLY A 163 -4.43 -13.23 -2.48
C GLY A 163 -5.60 -13.01 -1.53
N GLY A 164 -5.60 -11.89 -0.79
CA GLY A 164 -6.70 -11.53 0.11
C GLY A 164 -6.97 -12.50 1.27
N GLY A 165 -5.95 -13.24 1.71
CA GLY A 165 -6.06 -14.17 2.85
C GLY A 165 -6.72 -15.52 2.54
N ARG A 166 -7.10 -15.78 1.28
CA ARG A 166 -7.65 -17.07 0.84
C ARG A 166 -6.54 -18.09 0.61
N GLY A 167 -6.84 -19.37 0.91
CA GLY A 167 -5.85 -20.44 0.81
C GLY A 167 -4.77 -20.38 1.87
N ILE A 168 -5.00 -19.70 3.00
CA ILE A 168 -4.09 -19.62 4.14
C ILE A 168 -4.70 -20.38 5.32
N ARG A 169 -3.93 -21.28 5.95
CA ARG A 169 -4.31 -21.97 7.17
C ARG A 169 -3.19 -21.96 8.19
N ARG A 170 -3.53 -21.60 9.42
CA ARG A 170 -2.65 -21.73 10.57
C ARG A 170 -2.73 -23.15 11.11
N CYS A 171 -1.56 -23.72 11.41
CA CYS A 171 -1.43 -25.00 12.08
C CYS A 171 -0.58 -24.81 13.33
N ASP A 172 -1.16 -25.06 14.49
CA ASP A 172 -0.47 -24.92 15.78
C ASP A 172 0.28 -26.19 16.17
N SER A 173 -0.08 -27.32 15.56
CA SER A 173 0.52 -28.64 15.80
C SER A 173 0.48 -29.54 14.56
N SER A 174 1.22 -30.66 14.63
CA SER A 174 1.20 -31.69 13.59
C SER A 174 -0.18 -32.33 13.35
N LYS A 175 -1.04 -32.27 14.37
CA LYS A 175 -2.41 -32.83 14.28
C LYS A 175 -3.32 -31.99 13.38
N ASP A 176 -3.09 -30.66 13.33
CA ASP A 176 -3.94 -29.73 12.57
C ASP A 176 -3.60 -29.75 11.08
N LEU A 177 -2.37 -30.14 10.74
CA LEU A 177 -1.81 -29.95 9.39
C LEU A 177 -2.51 -30.77 8.30
N PRO A 178 -2.88 -32.07 8.50
CA PRO A 178 -3.55 -32.85 7.46
C PRO A 178 -4.88 -32.23 7.01
N ASP A 179 -5.74 -31.86 7.97
CA ASP A 179 -7.04 -31.28 7.67
C ASP A 179 -6.90 -29.89 7.04
N ALA A 180 -5.95 -29.08 7.55
CA ALA A 180 -5.62 -27.76 7.02
C ALA A 180 -5.12 -27.86 5.57
N TYR A 181 -4.27 -28.85 5.27
CA TYR A 181 -3.74 -29.07 3.91
C TYR A 181 -4.84 -29.40 2.92
N ALA A 182 -5.72 -30.36 3.25
CA ALA A 182 -6.82 -30.74 2.39
C ALA A 182 -7.77 -29.55 2.14
N ALA A 183 -8.14 -28.83 3.20
CA ALA A 183 -9.04 -27.69 3.09
C ALA A 183 -8.45 -26.53 2.29
N ALA A 184 -7.18 -26.16 2.54
CA ALA A 184 -6.49 -25.08 1.84
C ALA A 184 -6.30 -25.39 0.35
N LYS A 185 -5.95 -26.64 0.02
CA LYS A 185 -5.77 -27.11 -1.34
C LYS A 185 -7.08 -27.07 -2.14
N ALA A 186 -8.19 -27.53 -1.54
CA ALA A 186 -9.50 -27.46 -2.16
C ALA A 186 -9.96 -26.01 -2.41
N GLU A 187 -9.76 -25.12 -1.44
CA GLU A 187 -10.07 -23.69 -1.60
C GLU A 187 -9.22 -23.03 -2.68
N ALA A 188 -7.91 -23.31 -2.71
CA ALA A 188 -6.99 -22.75 -3.70
C ALA A 188 -7.36 -23.18 -5.12
N ASN A 189 -7.67 -24.45 -5.31
CA ASN A 189 -8.13 -24.96 -6.60
C ASN A 189 -9.44 -24.29 -7.05
N ALA A 190 -10.41 -24.17 -6.14
CA ALA A 190 -11.70 -23.55 -6.46
C ALA A 190 -11.61 -22.07 -6.77
N CYS A 191 -10.73 -21.33 -6.07
CA CYS A 191 -10.61 -19.86 -6.20
C CYS A 191 -9.63 -19.43 -7.30
N PHE A 192 -8.56 -20.20 -7.54
CA PHE A 192 -7.44 -19.78 -8.36
C PHE A 192 -7.07 -20.76 -9.48
N GLY A 193 -7.68 -21.95 -9.52
CA GLY A 193 -7.33 -23.00 -10.49
C GLY A 193 -5.91 -23.58 -10.31
N ASN A 194 -5.26 -23.28 -9.19
CA ASN A 194 -3.95 -23.77 -8.82
C ASN A 194 -3.98 -24.20 -7.35
N ASP A 195 -3.61 -25.47 -7.11
CA ASP A 195 -3.66 -26.10 -5.79
C ASP A 195 -2.27 -26.30 -5.14
N GLU A 196 -1.25 -25.67 -5.69
CA GLU A 196 0.10 -25.68 -5.11
C GLU A 196 0.11 -24.98 -3.76
N MET A 197 0.66 -25.68 -2.76
CA MET A 197 0.79 -25.19 -1.40
C MET A 197 2.26 -25.08 -1.00
N TYR A 198 2.58 -24.07 -0.18
CA TYR A 198 3.87 -23.97 0.49
C TYR A 198 3.67 -23.71 1.99
N LEU A 199 4.70 -23.98 2.78
CA LEU A 199 4.65 -23.90 4.24
C LEU A 199 5.69 -22.89 4.75
N GLU A 200 5.28 -22.06 5.70
CA GLU A 200 6.13 -21.08 6.35
C GLU A 200 5.95 -21.10 7.86
N LYS A 201 7.02 -20.77 8.60
CA LYS A 201 6.95 -20.46 10.02
C LYS A 201 6.00 -19.27 10.24
N LEU A 202 5.04 -19.41 11.16
CA LEU A 202 4.23 -18.28 11.58
C LEU A 202 5.07 -17.35 12.48
N VAL A 203 5.27 -16.12 12.02
CA VAL A 203 5.83 -15.06 12.85
C VAL A 203 4.71 -14.54 13.76
N LEU A 204 4.85 -14.74 15.06
CA LEU A 204 3.82 -14.35 16.02
C LEU A 204 3.89 -12.86 16.31
N GLU A 205 2.73 -12.18 16.21
CA GLU A 205 2.59 -10.77 16.52
C GLU A 205 3.67 -9.87 15.89
N PRO A 206 3.91 -10.01 14.59
CA PRO A 206 4.97 -9.23 13.96
C PRO A 206 4.59 -7.75 13.89
N ARG A 207 5.60 -6.93 13.63
CA ARG A 207 5.38 -5.59 13.07
C ARG A 207 5.46 -5.67 11.55
N HIS A 208 4.68 -4.84 10.91
CA HIS A 208 4.74 -4.64 9.46
C HIS A 208 5.61 -3.43 9.18
N ILE A 209 6.85 -3.67 8.77
CA ILE A 209 7.82 -2.63 8.43
C ILE A 209 8.10 -2.71 6.94
N GLU A 210 8.11 -1.57 6.27
CA GLU A 210 8.34 -1.51 4.84
C GLU A 210 9.36 -0.43 4.48
N PHE A 211 10.05 -0.63 3.36
CA PHE A 211 11.06 0.30 2.86
C PHE A 211 10.68 0.84 1.48
N GLN A 212 10.68 2.16 1.35
CA GLN A 212 10.45 2.82 0.08
C GLN A 212 11.68 2.69 -0.82
N ILE A 213 11.50 2.16 -2.02
CA ILE A 213 12.54 2.02 -3.04
C ILE A 213 12.33 3.06 -4.14
N LEU A 214 13.45 3.60 -4.64
CA LEU A 214 13.57 4.25 -5.93
C LEU A 214 14.66 3.56 -6.73
N ALA A 215 14.40 3.27 -8.01
CA ALA A 215 15.34 2.64 -8.91
C ALA A 215 15.23 3.25 -10.31
N ASP A 216 16.37 3.50 -10.97
CA ASP A 216 16.40 4.00 -12.34
C ASP A 216 16.72 2.89 -13.37
N ARG A 217 16.63 3.23 -14.65
CA ARG A 217 16.91 2.31 -15.76
C ARG A 217 18.39 1.99 -15.92
N GLN A 218 19.29 2.71 -15.25
CA GLN A 218 20.72 2.49 -15.23
C GLN A 218 21.16 1.48 -14.17
N GLY A 219 20.22 1.04 -13.32
CA GLY A 219 20.46 0.07 -12.27
C GLY A 219 20.87 0.68 -10.92
N HIS A 220 20.78 2.01 -10.76
CA HIS A 220 20.92 2.64 -9.46
C HIS A 220 19.66 2.37 -8.65
N VAL A 221 19.84 1.86 -7.45
CA VAL A 221 18.75 1.53 -6.52
C VAL A 221 19.07 2.09 -5.15
N ILE A 222 18.16 2.86 -4.60
CA ILE A 222 18.25 3.45 -3.26
C ILE A 222 16.98 3.17 -2.47
N HIS A 223 17.06 3.27 -1.14
CA HIS A 223 15.88 3.31 -0.28
C HIS A 223 15.72 4.69 0.36
N LEU A 224 14.49 5.12 0.57
CA LEU A 224 14.12 6.39 1.19
C LEU A 224 13.64 6.23 2.65
N GLY A 225 14.17 5.23 3.35
CA GLY A 225 13.77 4.92 4.71
C GLY A 225 12.54 4.04 4.80
N ASP A 226 12.10 3.88 6.03
CA ASP A 226 11.11 2.91 6.47
C ASP A 226 9.80 3.56 6.92
N ARG A 227 8.74 2.75 6.89
CA ARG A 227 7.42 3.03 7.48
C ARG A 227 7.01 1.88 8.38
N ASP A 228 6.36 2.17 9.49
CA ASP A 228 5.66 1.20 10.34
C ASP A 228 4.17 1.22 9.99
N CYS A 229 3.70 0.13 9.41
CA CYS A 229 2.32 -0.08 8.95
C CYS A 229 1.58 -1.13 9.80
N SER A 230 1.99 -1.30 11.06
CA SER A 230 1.45 -2.36 11.94
C SER A 230 0.00 -2.11 12.35
N ILE A 231 -0.50 -0.87 12.33
CA ILE A 231 -1.90 -0.58 12.67
C ILE A 231 -2.78 -0.83 11.46
N GLN A 232 -3.36 -2.01 11.44
CA GLN A 232 -4.16 -2.50 10.34
C GLN A 232 -5.34 -3.35 10.83
N ARG A 233 -6.39 -3.42 10.03
CA ARG A 233 -7.51 -4.31 10.24
C ARG A 233 -7.67 -5.22 9.02
N ARG A 234 -7.63 -6.53 9.23
CA ARG A 234 -7.75 -7.52 8.13
C ARG A 234 -6.81 -7.21 6.96
N ASN A 235 -5.55 -6.88 7.28
CA ASN A 235 -4.50 -6.47 6.33
C ASN A 235 -4.76 -5.13 5.61
N GLN A 236 -5.74 -4.33 6.04
CA GLN A 236 -5.91 -2.95 5.59
C GLN A 236 -5.25 -2.00 6.57
N LYS A 237 -4.24 -1.28 6.12
CA LYS A 237 -3.51 -0.27 6.90
C LYS A 237 -4.45 0.88 7.26
N LEU A 238 -4.32 1.42 8.48
CA LEU A 238 -5.20 2.46 9.02
C LEU A 238 -4.42 3.68 9.49
N ILE A 239 -3.32 3.45 10.21
CA ILE A 239 -2.39 4.48 10.65
C ILE A 239 -0.98 4.00 10.33
N GLU A 240 -0.20 4.84 9.68
CA GLU A 240 1.18 4.59 9.30
C GLU A 240 2.10 5.65 9.88
N GLU A 241 3.32 5.26 10.25
CA GLU A 241 4.34 6.15 10.81
C GLU A 241 5.66 6.04 10.03
N ALA A 242 6.38 7.14 9.90
CA ALA A 242 7.72 7.20 9.34
C ALA A 242 8.61 8.18 10.12
N PRO A 243 9.84 7.77 10.48
CA PRO A 243 10.40 6.43 10.42
C PRO A 243 9.84 5.54 11.53
N ALA A 244 9.95 4.20 11.37
CA ALA A 244 9.54 3.24 12.38
C ALA A 244 10.33 3.40 13.68
N ARG A 245 9.62 3.61 14.79
CA ARG A 245 10.27 3.82 16.10
C ARG A 245 10.97 2.58 16.63
N CYS A 246 10.51 1.40 16.24
CA CYS A 246 11.01 0.12 16.76
C CYS A 246 12.38 -0.27 16.20
N LEU A 247 12.87 0.38 15.15
CA LEU A 247 14.14 0.04 14.52
C LEU A 247 15.30 0.79 15.19
N THR A 248 16.35 0.04 15.56
CA THR A 248 17.65 0.65 15.87
C THR A 248 18.31 1.16 14.58
N PRO A 249 19.28 2.07 14.64
CA PRO A 249 20.00 2.52 13.43
C PRO A 249 20.62 1.37 12.65
N GLU A 250 21.20 0.39 13.33
CA GLU A 250 21.87 -0.77 12.74
C GLU A 250 20.86 -1.69 12.00
N LEU A 251 19.73 -1.99 12.65
CA LEU A 251 18.68 -2.82 12.06
C LEU A 251 18.02 -2.11 10.86
N ARG A 252 17.80 -0.78 10.96
CA ARG A 252 17.29 0.03 9.84
C ARG A 252 18.20 -0.04 8.64
N GLU A 253 19.51 0.08 8.85
CA GLU A 253 20.49 -0.03 7.78
C GLU A 253 20.52 -1.43 7.18
N GLU A 254 20.45 -2.49 7.99
CA GLU A 254 20.41 -3.88 7.51
C GLU A 254 19.16 -4.16 6.67
N MET A 255 17.99 -3.75 7.17
CA MET A 255 16.73 -3.90 6.44
C MET A 255 16.72 -3.06 5.15
N GLY A 256 17.25 -1.84 5.18
CA GLY A 256 17.39 -0.99 3.99
C GLY A 256 18.26 -1.64 2.91
N ARG A 257 19.42 -2.20 3.30
CA ARG A 257 20.27 -2.97 2.36
C ARG A 257 19.54 -4.21 1.81
N ALA A 258 18.75 -4.88 2.64
CA ALA A 258 17.95 -6.03 2.20
C ALA A 258 16.87 -5.59 1.18
N ALA A 259 16.22 -4.45 1.41
CA ALA A 259 15.24 -3.89 0.48
C ALA A 259 15.85 -3.50 -0.88
N VAL A 260 17.05 -2.90 -0.87
CA VAL A 260 17.81 -2.61 -2.11
C VAL A 260 18.15 -3.89 -2.86
N LYS A 261 18.67 -4.93 -2.17
CA LYS A 261 18.95 -6.23 -2.79
C LYS A 261 17.69 -6.87 -3.40
N ALA A 262 16.55 -6.77 -2.72
CA ALA A 262 15.29 -7.29 -3.22
C ALA A 262 14.89 -6.63 -4.55
N ALA A 263 15.00 -5.30 -4.64
CA ALA A 263 14.70 -4.56 -5.86
C ALA A 263 15.70 -4.87 -7.00
N GLN A 264 16.99 -4.99 -6.67
CA GLN A 264 18.03 -5.39 -7.63
C GLN A 264 17.78 -6.80 -8.21
N ALA A 265 17.33 -7.74 -7.36
CA ALA A 265 17.07 -9.13 -7.76
C ALA A 265 15.97 -9.27 -8.82
N VAL A 266 15.07 -8.29 -8.92
CA VAL A 266 14.00 -8.26 -9.93
C VAL A 266 14.25 -7.25 -11.06
N HIS A 267 15.42 -6.56 -11.06
CA HIS A 267 15.73 -5.46 -11.99
C HIS A 267 14.67 -4.37 -11.96
N TYR A 268 14.35 -3.91 -10.76
CA TYR A 268 13.28 -2.94 -10.53
C TYR A 268 13.61 -1.57 -11.12
N GLU A 269 12.57 -0.88 -11.61
CA GLU A 269 12.61 0.54 -11.99
C GLU A 269 11.37 1.27 -11.48
N GLY A 270 11.50 2.55 -11.18
CA GLY A 270 10.43 3.38 -10.62
C GLY A 270 10.41 3.39 -9.10
N ALA A 271 9.27 3.79 -8.54
CA ALA A 271 9.00 3.74 -7.11
C ALA A 271 8.34 2.41 -6.74
N GLY A 272 8.87 1.73 -5.75
CA GLY A 272 8.34 0.48 -5.21
C GLY A 272 8.54 0.37 -3.70
N THR A 273 7.97 -0.64 -3.10
CA THR A 273 8.07 -0.85 -1.65
C THR A 273 8.37 -2.31 -1.36
N VAL A 274 9.34 -2.55 -0.48
CA VAL A 274 9.65 -3.89 0.03
C VAL A 274 9.11 -4.00 1.44
N GLU A 275 8.20 -4.94 1.66
CA GLU A 275 7.53 -5.19 2.93
C GLU A 275 8.20 -6.33 3.69
N PHE A 276 8.35 -6.13 5.00
CA PHE A 276 8.96 -7.09 5.92
C PHE A 276 8.08 -7.32 7.14
N LEU A 277 8.14 -8.54 7.67
CA LEU A 277 7.70 -8.85 9.02
C LEU A 277 8.89 -8.76 9.96
N LEU A 278 8.81 -7.88 10.94
CA LEU A 278 9.77 -7.81 12.06
C LEU A 278 9.19 -8.60 13.23
N ASP A 279 9.97 -9.52 13.81
CA ASP A 279 9.54 -10.32 14.94
C ASP A 279 9.24 -9.47 16.19
N SER A 280 8.50 -10.02 17.14
CA SER A 280 8.13 -9.32 18.38
C SER A 280 9.33 -8.96 19.26
N GLY A 281 10.45 -9.65 19.09
CA GLY A 281 11.72 -9.34 19.74
C GLY A 281 12.48 -8.18 19.12
N GLY A 282 12.09 -7.73 17.91
CA GLY A 282 12.73 -6.66 17.18
C GLY A 282 14.15 -6.99 16.73
N GLN A 283 14.46 -8.28 16.50
CA GLN A 283 15.80 -8.75 16.15
C GLN A 283 15.87 -9.42 14.78
N HIS A 284 14.78 -10.08 14.35
CA HIS A 284 14.74 -10.81 13.09
C HIS A 284 13.64 -10.24 12.21
N PHE A 285 13.98 -10.01 10.96
CA PHE A 285 13.02 -9.56 9.94
C PHE A 285 13.00 -10.52 8.75
N TYR A 286 11.85 -10.59 8.08
CA TYR A 286 11.62 -11.51 6.99
C TYR A 286 10.90 -10.79 5.86
N PHE A 287 11.38 -10.97 4.64
CA PHE A 287 10.70 -10.50 3.44
C PHE A 287 9.28 -11.07 3.37
N MET A 288 8.31 -10.21 3.16
CA MET A 288 6.91 -10.58 2.96
C MET A 288 6.53 -10.50 1.48
N GLU A 289 6.66 -9.31 0.89
CA GLU A 289 6.38 -9.08 -0.53
C GLU A 289 7.04 -7.79 -1.02
N MET A 290 7.03 -7.60 -2.34
CA MET A 290 7.41 -6.34 -2.95
C MET A 290 6.22 -5.80 -3.75
N ASN A 291 5.76 -4.60 -3.39
CA ASN A 291 4.74 -3.89 -4.14
C ASN A 291 5.41 -3.12 -5.29
N THR A 292 5.05 -3.49 -6.51
CA THR A 292 5.66 -2.96 -7.74
C THR A 292 5.00 -1.68 -8.24
N ARG A 293 4.65 -0.81 -7.31
CA ARG A 293 3.94 0.45 -7.53
C ARG A 293 4.20 1.43 -6.37
N ILE A 294 3.73 2.65 -6.52
CA ILE A 294 3.63 3.57 -5.40
C ILE A 294 2.59 3.08 -4.38
N GLN A 295 2.81 3.31 -3.10
CA GLN A 295 1.90 2.97 -2.01
C GLN A 295 0.99 4.15 -1.65
N VAL A 296 -0.14 3.85 -0.98
CA VAL A 296 -1.07 4.87 -0.46
C VAL A 296 -0.32 5.81 0.49
N GLU A 297 0.46 5.25 1.39
CA GLU A 297 1.22 5.88 2.48
C GLU A 297 2.56 6.51 2.05
N HIS A 298 2.79 6.68 0.74
CA HIS A 298 4.03 7.29 0.23
C HIS A 298 4.28 8.71 0.77
N GLY A 299 3.20 9.42 1.10
CA GLY A 299 3.25 10.81 1.52
C GLY A 299 4.06 11.04 2.80
N ILE A 300 4.04 10.11 3.76
CA ILE A 300 4.84 10.25 4.98
C ILE A 300 6.35 10.07 4.72
N THR A 301 6.75 9.25 3.76
CA THR A 301 8.14 9.19 3.31
C THR A 301 8.56 10.51 2.65
N GLU A 302 7.72 11.10 1.80
CA GLU A 302 7.97 12.41 1.21
C GLU A 302 8.17 13.50 2.28
N MET A 303 7.35 13.46 3.35
CA MET A 303 7.42 14.45 4.43
C MET A 303 8.69 14.36 5.28
N ILE A 304 9.26 13.17 5.49
CA ILE A 304 10.48 12.99 6.27
C ILE A 304 11.78 13.11 5.44
N THR A 305 11.69 12.91 4.10
CA THR A 305 12.88 12.96 3.22
C THR A 305 12.95 14.22 2.37
N GLY A 306 11.83 14.89 2.13
CA GLY A 306 11.74 15.98 1.16
C GLY A 306 11.75 15.53 -0.31
N VAL A 307 11.73 14.23 -0.59
CA VAL A 307 11.76 13.66 -1.96
C VAL A 307 10.34 13.46 -2.47
N ASP A 308 9.97 14.10 -3.57
CA ASP A 308 8.69 13.89 -4.27
C ASP A 308 8.75 12.60 -5.11
N LEU A 309 8.09 11.55 -4.64
CA LEU A 309 8.11 10.22 -5.25
C LEU A 309 7.44 10.18 -6.63
N VAL A 310 6.32 10.86 -6.79
CA VAL A 310 5.62 10.89 -8.09
C VAL A 310 6.43 11.66 -9.13
N ARG A 311 7.08 12.74 -8.73
CA ARG A 311 8.03 13.47 -9.58
C ARG A 311 9.19 12.57 -10.01
N GLN A 312 9.75 11.79 -9.09
CA GLN A 312 10.81 10.82 -9.42
C GLN A 312 10.31 9.74 -10.38
N GLN A 313 9.11 9.19 -10.19
CA GLN A 313 8.52 8.24 -11.15
C GLN A 313 8.45 8.83 -12.57
N LEU A 314 7.98 10.06 -12.70
CA LEU A 314 7.87 10.75 -14.00
C LEU A 314 9.25 11.01 -14.65
N ARG A 315 10.26 11.35 -13.84
CA ARG A 315 11.65 11.55 -14.29
C ARG A 315 12.28 10.25 -14.78
N ILE A 316 12.18 9.19 -13.97
CA ILE A 316 12.71 7.85 -14.30
C ILE A 316 12.02 7.31 -15.57
N ALA A 317 10.72 7.40 -15.65
CA ALA A 317 9.96 6.98 -16.84
C ALA A 317 10.34 7.80 -18.10
N SER A 318 10.79 9.03 -17.93
CA SER A 318 11.34 9.86 -19.01
C SER A 318 12.79 9.48 -19.41
N GLY A 319 13.38 8.44 -18.80
CA GLY A 319 14.74 7.98 -19.09
C GLY A 319 15.84 8.76 -18.36
N LEU A 320 15.48 9.62 -17.39
CA LEU A 320 16.47 10.35 -16.59
C LEU A 320 16.98 9.44 -15.45
N PRO A 321 18.27 9.54 -15.11
CA PRO A 321 18.81 8.87 -13.93
C PRO A 321 18.24 9.48 -12.64
N LEU A 322 18.40 8.76 -11.53
CA LEU A 322 18.21 9.32 -10.21
C LEU A 322 19.12 10.54 -10.04
N ASP A 323 18.58 11.62 -9.45
CA ASP A 323 19.32 12.85 -9.15
C ASP A 323 19.80 12.91 -7.70
N LEU A 324 19.75 11.77 -7.01
CA LEU A 324 20.19 11.60 -5.61
C LEU A 324 20.83 10.21 -5.45
N THR A 325 21.77 10.14 -4.54
CA THR A 325 22.44 8.91 -4.10
C THR A 325 21.88 8.47 -2.74
N GLN A 326 22.30 7.30 -2.22
CA GLN A 326 21.86 6.84 -0.89
C GLN A 326 22.36 7.79 0.22
N GLU A 327 23.52 8.40 0.06
CA GLU A 327 24.12 9.31 1.01
C GLU A 327 23.38 10.66 1.09
N ASP A 328 22.64 11.03 0.05
CA ASP A 328 21.82 12.24 0.01
C ASP A 328 20.50 12.07 0.79
N VAL A 329 20.11 10.82 1.07
CA VAL A 329 18.85 10.53 1.77
C VAL A 329 19.01 10.79 3.26
N THR A 330 18.31 11.81 3.75
CA THR A 330 18.25 12.13 5.18
C THR A 330 16.82 12.02 5.68
N LEU A 331 16.65 11.38 6.85
CA LEU A 331 15.36 11.28 7.52
C LEU A 331 15.25 12.39 8.57
N THR A 332 14.28 13.29 8.42
CA THR A 332 14.10 14.43 9.31
C THR A 332 12.75 14.36 10.02
N GLY A 333 12.78 14.44 11.35
CA GLY A 333 11.58 14.45 12.17
C GLY A 333 10.80 13.13 12.16
N HIS A 334 9.48 13.24 12.28
CA HIS A 334 8.56 12.11 12.31
C HIS A 334 7.24 12.47 11.64
N ALA A 335 6.74 11.61 10.77
CA ALA A 335 5.47 11.77 10.10
C ALA A 335 4.49 10.67 10.49
N ILE A 336 3.20 11.01 10.52
CA ILE A 336 2.09 10.07 10.76
C ILE A 336 1.05 10.32 9.68
N GLU A 337 0.51 9.26 9.09
CA GLU A 337 -0.66 9.27 8.22
C GLU A 337 -1.82 8.59 8.94
N CYS A 338 -3.03 9.17 8.84
CA CYS A 338 -4.29 8.52 9.16
C CYS A 338 -5.13 8.43 7.90
N ARG A 339 -5.52 7.22 7.51
CA ARG A 339 -6.48 7.01 6.41
C ARG A 339 -7.88 7.28 6.92
N ILE A 340 -8.56 8.23 6.29
CA ILE A 340 -9.97 8.51 6.56
C ILE A 340 -10.80 7.77 5.52
N ASN A 341 -11.46 6.70 5.99
CA ASN A 341 -12.33 5.87 5.15
C ASN A 341 -13.79 6.17 5.47
N ALA A 342 -14.61 6.20 4.43
CA ALA A 342 -16.07 6.25 4.56
C ALA A 342 -16.59 4.86 4.99
N GLU A 343 -16.39 4.55 6.24
CA GLU A 343 -16.71 3.28 6.89
C GLU A 343 -17.26 3.55 8.29
N ASP A 344 -18.19 2.71 8.73
CA ASP A 344 -18.74 2.74 10.08
C ASP A 344 -18.04 1.69 10.97
N PRO A 345 -17.11 2.09 11.85
CA PRO A 345 -16.43 1.15 12.75
C PRO A 345 -17.39 0.39 13.67
N THR A 346 -18.52 1.00 14.07
CA THR A 346 -19.51 0.38 14.95
C THR A 346 -20.34 -0.69 14.25
N ALA A 347 -20.45 -0.60 12.92
CA ALA A 347 -21.12 -1.57 12.04
C ALA A 347 -20.13 -2.50 11.31
N ASN A 348 -19.05 -2.93 11.99
CA ASN A 348 -18.01 -3.81 11.45
C ASN A 348 -17.30 -3.22 10.23
N PHE A 349 -17.07 -1.91 10.20
CA PHE A 349 -16.44 -1.17 9.10
C PHE A 349 -17.19 -1.33 7.78
N ARG A 350 -18.50 -1.33 7.84
CA ARG A 350 -19.32 -1.35 6.63
C ARG A 350 -19.04 -0.09 5.82
N PRO A 351 -18.76 -0.19 4.51
CA PRO A 351 -18.62 0.97 3.64
C PRO A 351 -19.89 1.82 3.63
N CYS A 352 -19.71 3.13 3.73
CA CYS A 352 -20.77 4.12 3.80
C CYS A 352 -20.59 5.20 2.72
N PRO A 353 -20.76 4.85 1.43
CA PRO A 353 -20.68 5.83 0.36
C PRO A 353 -21.81 6.86 0.51
N GLY A 354 -21.54 8.11 0.11
CA GLY A 354 -22.52 9.16 0.28
C GLY A 354 -22.13 10.47 -0.37
N LYS A 355 -23.03 11.47 -0.26
CA LYS A 355 -22.76 12.82 -0.70
C LYS A 355 -22.08 13.60 0.43
N VAL A 356 -21.06 14.36 0.09
CA VAL A 356 -20.38 15.29 0.98
C VAL A 356 -21.26 16.51 1.15
N GLU A 357 -21.83 16.70 2.35
CA GLU A 357 -22.67 17.85 2.68
C GLU A 357 -21.81 19.02 3.15
N PHE A 358 -20.86 18.76 4.04
CA PHE A 358 -19.87 19.73 4.50
C PHE A 358 -18.51 19.06 4.63
N LEU A 359 -17.45 19.79 4.27
CA LEU A 359 -16.06 19.32 4.35
C LEU A 359 -15.16 20.44 4.80
N HIS A 360 -14.39 20.18 5.85
CA HIS A 360 -13.28 21.02 6.28
C HIS A 360 -12.04 20.17 6.49
N PHE A 361 -10.95 20.55 5.85
CA PHE A 361 -9.65 19.90 6.03
C PHE A 361 -8.78 20.67 7.02
N PRO A 362 -8.09 19.99 7.95
CA PRO A 362 -7.16 20.62 8.87
C PRO A 362 -5.98 21.26 8.13
N GLY A 363 -5.44 22.31 8.72
CA GLY A 363 -4.34 23.06 8.13
C GLY A 363 -3.22 23.36 9.12
N GLY A 364 -2.27 24.19 8.68
CA GLY A 364 -1.14 24.68 9.47
C GLY A 364 0.20 24.01 9.13
N PRO A 365 1.32 24.49 9.74
CA PRO A 365 2.65 24.00 9.42
C PRO A 365 2.84 22.50 9.66
N GLY A 366 3.35 21.79 8.63
CA GLY A 366 3.58 20.35 8.70
C GLY A 366 2.29 19.52 8.67
N VAL A 367 1.21 20.05 8.09
CA VAL A 367 -0.05 19.31 7.81
C VAL A 367 -0.21 19.22 6.31
N ARG A 368 -0.51 18.00 5.84
CA ARG A 368 -0.86 17.70 4.45
C ARG A 368 -2.11 16.83 4.42
N VAL A 369 -3.05 17.16 3.54
CA VAL A 369 -4.22 16.33 3.28
C VAL A 369 -4.29 15.99 1.80
N ASP A 370 -4.25 14.69 1.48
CA ASP A 370 -4.47 14.20 0.12
C ASP A 370 -5.90 13.65 0.04
N SER A 371 -6.72 14.29 -0.79
CA SER A 371 -8.14 13.92 -0.99
C SER A 371 -8.61 14.41 -2.37
N ALA A 372 -9.61 13.75 -2.91
CA ALA A 372 -10.34 14.19 -4.09
C ALA A 372 -11.73 14.75 -3.76
N LEU A 373 -12.08 14.82 -2.47
CA LEU A 373 -13.40 15.31 -2.03
C LEU A 373 -13.47 16.84 -2.09
N TYR A 374 -14.67 17.31 -2.31
CA TYR A 374 -15.08 18.71 -2.20
C TYR A 374 -16.55 18.80 -1.81
N ASN A 375 -17.01 19.94 -1.30
CA ASN A 375 -18.41 20.13 -0.89
C ASN A 375 -19.37 19.85 -2.05
N GLY A 376 -20.33 18.95 -1.83
CA GLY A 376 -21.35 18.57 -2.80
C GLY A 376 -20.96 17.38 -3.70
N CYS A 377 -19.71 16.91 -3.69
CA CYS A 377 -19.33 15.70 -4.42
C CYS A 377 -19.92 14.44 -3.81
N THR A 378 -19.89 13.35 -4.55
CA THR A 378 -20.35 12.03 -4.07
C THR A 378 -19.20 11.04 -4.03
N LEU A 379 -18.99 10.41 -2.88
CA LEU A 379 -18.13 9.23 -2.77
C LEU A 379 -18.90 8.03 -3.33
N SER A 380 -18.37 7.45 -4.39
CA SER A 380 -19.03 6.39 -5.15
C SER A 380 -19.00 5.05 -4.42
N PRO A 381 -20.08 4.24 -4.47
CA PRO A 381 -20.10 2.88 -3.92
C PRO A 381 -19.37 1.84 -4.78
N TYR A 382 -18.86 2.22 -5.94
CA TYR A 382 -18.24 1.30 -6.91
C TYR A 382 -16.75 1.05 -6.65
N TYR A 383 -16.12 1.82 -5.75
CA TYR A 383 -14.68 1.81 -5.52
C TYR A 383 -14.37 1.68 -4.03
N ASP A 384 -13.09 1.84 -3.67
CA ASP A 384 -12.68 1.84 -2.27
C ASP A 384 -13.32 2.98 -1.46
N SER A 385 -13.28 2.83 -0.14
CA SER A 385 -13.88 3.78 0.82
C SER A 385 -12.97 4.96 1.19
N LEU A 386 -11.74 5.05 0.64
CA LEU A 386 -10.78 6.07 1.01
C LEU A 386 -11.28 7.48 0.65
N ALA A 387 -11.59 8.27 1.66
CA ALA A 387 -12.08 9.64 1.54
C ALA A 387 -10.92 10.66 1.55
N ALA A 388 -9.97 10.47 2.45
CA ALA A 388 -8.81 11.35 2.60
C ALA A 388 -7.66 10.63 3.30
N LYS A 389 -6.43 11.15 3.12
CA LYS A 389 -5.26 10.85 3.93
C LYS A 389 -4.87 12.13 4.67
N VAL A 390 -4.94 12.11 5.98
CA VAL A 390 -4.44 13.20 6.82
C VAL A 390 -3.04 12.83 7.25
N MET A 391 -2.08 13.67 6.89
CA MET A 391 -0.66 13.46 7.19
C MET A 391 -0.11 14.63 7.98
N VAL A 392 0.74 14.34 8.95
CA VAL A 392 1.43 15.35 9.74
C VAL A 392 2.92 15.07 9.82
N HIS A 393 3.71 16.12 9.95
CA HIS A 393 5.13 16.06 10.21
C HIS A 393 5.50 16.97 11.38
N ALA A 394 6.39 16.51 12.25
CA ALA A 394 6.92 17.26 13.38
C ALA A 394 8.36 16.83 13.69
N PRO A 395 9.14 17.64 14.46
CA PRO A 395 10.51 17.28 14.84
C PRO A 395 10.59 15.97 15.64
N THR A 396 9.58 15.66 16.44
CA THR A 396 9.54 14.45 17.27
C THR A 396 8.22 13.68 17.09
N ARG A 397 8.24 12.37 17.36
CA ARG A 397 7.06 11.53 17.30
C ARG A 397 5.92 12.02 18.22
N LEU A 398 6.25 12.45 19.43
CA LEU A 398 5.23 12.94 20.37
C LEU A 398 4.55 14.21 19.85
N GLU A 399 5.32 15.11 19.24
CA GLU A 399 4.75 16.30 18.60
C GLU A 399 3.90 15.93 17.37
N ALA A 400 4.32 14.93 16.57
CA ALA A 400 3.53 14.43 15.47
C ALA A 400 2.19 13.83 15.96
N ILE A 401 2.20 13.02 17.03
CA ILE A 401 0.98 12.50 17.65
C ILE A 401 0.05 13.64 18.11
N ARG A 402 0.56 14.63 18.81
CA ARG A 402 -0.23 15.80 19.26
C ARG A 402 -0.80 16.59 18.08
N LYS A 403 0.00 16.77 17.03
CA LYS A 403 -0.42 17.44 15.81
C LYS A 403 -1.52 16.65 15.09
N MET A 404 -1.39 15.31 14.98
CA MET A 404 -2.40 14.47 14.36
C MET A 404 -3.73 14.50 15.13
N ARG A 405 -3.69 14.44 16.49
CA ARG A 405 -4.90 14.61 17.33
C ARG A 405 -5.62 15.91 17.01
N ARG A 406 -4.89 17.04 17.04
CA ARG A 406 -5.45 18.35 16.68
C ARG A 406 -6.02 18.36 15.26
N CYS A 407 -5.35 17.71 14.28
CA CYS A 407 -5.86 17.62 12.92
C CYS A 407 -7.16 16.81 12.81
N LEU A 408 -7.27 15.69 13.56
CA LEU A 408 -8.50 14.90 13.56
C LEU A 408 -9.66 15.60 14.31
N GLU A 409 -9.38 16.40 15.34
CA GLU A 409 -10.38 17.27 15.99
C GLU A 409 -10.90 18.36 15.04
N GLU A 410 -10.03 18.88 14.18
CA GLU A 410 -10.38 19.94 13.22
C GLU A 410 -11.02 19.38 11.94
N PHE A 411 -10.75 18.09 11.61
CA PHE A 411 -11.28 17.45 10.40
C PHE A 411 -12.78 17.27 10.52
N THR A 412 -13.53 17.87 9.58
CA THR A 412 -14.99 17.72 9.53
C THR A 412 -15.41 17.18 8.17
N LEU A 413 -16.17 16.10 8.19
CA LEU A 413 -16.84 15.56 6.99
C LEU A 413 -18.26 15.13 7.39
N GLU A 414 -19.24 15.79 6.79
CA GLU A 414 -20.67 15.50 6.99
C GLU A 414 -21.27 14.88 5.74
N GLY A 415 -22.28 14.02 5.92
CA GLY A 415 -23.02 13.32 4.87
C GLY A 415 -22.90 11.80 4.95
N PHE A 416 -21.84 11.27 5.57
CA PHE A 416 -21.66 9.85 5.84
C PHE A 416 -20.65 9.62 6.97
N PRO A 417 -20.74 8.49 7.70
CA PRO A 417 -19.79 8.16 8.77
C PRO A 417 -18.40 7.83 8.21
N THR A 418 -17.38 8.10 9.03
CA THR A 418 -15.99 7.77 8.77
C THR A 418 -15.32 7.12 9.98
N ASN A 419 -14.12 6.58 9.78
CA ASN A 419 -13.29 6.04 10.86
C ASN A 419 -12.42 7.12 11.56
N ALA A 420 -12.64 8.41 11.32
CA ALA A 420 -11.79 9.49 11.86
C ALA A 420 -11.77 9.50 13.40
N GLU A 421 -12.92 9.30 14.04
CA GLU A 421 -13.04 9.26 15.51
C GLU A 421 -12.27 8.07 16.09
N LEU A 422 -12.38 6.87 15.49
CA LEU A 422 -11.60 5.71 15.90
C LEU A 422 -10.09 5.98 15.79
N SER A 423 -9.64 6.62 14.71
CA SER A 423 -8.24 7.01 14.53
C SER A 423 -7.79 8.00 15.59
N TYR A 424 -8.65 8.96 15.97
CA TYR A 424 -8.39 9.90 17.07
C TYR A 424 -8.18 9.19 18.40
N GLU A 425 -9.05 8.25 18.76
CA GLU A 425 -8.95 7.48 20.00
C GLU A 425 -7.70 6.59 20.03
N LEU A 426 -7.38 5.93 18.90
CA LEU A 426 -6.17 5.12 18.77
C LEU A 426 -4.90 5.91 19.12
N LEU A 427 -4.85 7.18 18.76
CA LEU A 427 -3.70 8.05 19.08
C LEU A 427 -3.51 8.31 20.58
N PHE A 428 -4.55 8.08 21.42
CA PHE A 428 -4.46 8.18 22.88
C PHE A 428 -4.11 6.83 23.53
N HIS A 429 -4.27 5.73 22.82
CA HIS A 429 -4.04 4.41 23.40
C HIS A 429 -2.59 4.27 23.90
N PRO A 430 -2.37 3.82 25.17
CA PRO A 430 -1.03 3.77 25.76
C PRO A 430 -0.02 2.93 24.95
N THR A 431 -0.48 1.84 24.32
CA THR A 431 0.37 0.99 23.48
C THR A 431 0.85 1.74 22.24
N PHE A 432 -0.03 2.54 21.58
CA PHE A 432 0.35 3.39 20.46
C PHE A 432 1.35 4.46 20.89
N VAL A 433 1.05 5.20 21.96
CA VAL A 433 1.92 6.28 22.46
C VAL A 433 3.32 5.75 22.78
N ARG A 434 3.42 4.55 23.37
CA ARG A 434 4.71 3.88 23.65
C ARG A 434 5.39 3.30 22.42
N GLY A 435 4.70 3.19 21.28
CA GLY A 435 5.22 2.58 20.04
C GLY A 435 5.27 1.04 20.14
N GLY A 436 4.34 0.44 20.85
CA GLY A 436 4.27 -1.01 21.08
C GLY A 436 3.30 -1.77 20.16
N CYS A 437 2.77 -1.13 19.11
CA CYS A 437 1.78 -1.75 18.24
C CYS A 437 2.40 -2.87 17.38
N THR A 438 1.66 -3.97 17.25
CA THR A 438 1.92 -5.07 16.33
C THR A 438 0.74 -5.21 15.37
N THR A 439 0.82 -6.08 14.38
CA THR A 439 -0.28 -6.32 13.43
C THR A 439 -1.57 -6.84 14.11
N ALA A 440 -1.47 -7.41 15.30
CA ALA A 440 -2.60 -7.88 16.11
C ALA A 440 -3.18 -6.79 17.03
N PHE A 441 -2.57 -5.60 17.09
CA PHE A 441 -2.93 -4.57 18.06
C PHE A 441 -4.39 -4.12 17.91
N LEU A 442 -4.80 -3.77 16.70
CA LEU A 442 -6.14 -3.22 16.48
C LEU A 442 -7.23 -4.25 16.78
N ASP A 443 -7.07 -5.50 16.34
CA ASP A 443 -8.06 -6.55 16.59
C ASP A 443 -8.29 -6.79 18.10
N ARG A 444 -7.24 -6.62 18.92
CA ARG A 444 -7.32 -6.77 20.39
C ARG A 444 -7.94 -5.56 21.07
N SER A 445 -7.59 -4.36 20.62
CA SER A 445 -8.01 -3.10 21.27
C SER A 445 -9.35 -2.58 20.77
N LEU A 446 -9.81 -3.04 19.62
CA LEU A 446 -11.03 -2.55 18.97
C LEU A 446 -12.29 -2.63 19.86
N PRO A 447 -12.56 -3.73 20.60
CA PRO A 447 -13.73 -3.78 21.49
C PRO A 447 -13.75 -2.69 22.55
N GLU A 448 -12.59 -2.42 23.19
CA GLU A 448 -12.43 -1.37 24.20
C GLU A 448 -12.61 0.03 23.60
N LEU A 449 -12.00 0.29 22.44
CA LEU A 449 -12.10 1.57 21.74
C LEU A 449 -13.54 1.87 21.34
N LEU A 450 -14.27 0.90 20.78
CA LEU A 450 -15.68 1.09 20.40
C LEU A 450 -16.62 1.26 21.61
N GLU A 451 -16.29 0.68 22.75
CA GLU A 451 -17.05 0.91 23.99
C GLU A 451 -16.83 2.32 24.52
N PHE A 452 -15.61 2.84 24.42
CA PHE A 452 -15.28 4.20 24.84
C PHE A 452 -16.02 5.24 24.00
N SER A 453 -16.03 5.14 22.68
CA SER A 453 -16.79 6.03 21.78
C SER A 453 -18.26 6.08 22.15
N ARG A 454 -18.91 4.94 22.37
CA ARG A 454 -20.33 4.88 22.78
C ARG A 454 -20.61 5.64 24.08
N ARG A 455 -19.73 5.52 25.10
CA ARG A 455 -19.89 6.23 26.38
C ARG A 455 -19.75 7.74 26.23
N VAL A 456 -18.90 8.21 25.33
CA VAL A 456 -18.73 9.65 25.06
C VAL A 456 -19.98 10.21 24.39
N ASP A 457 -20.57 9.50 23.44
CA ASP A 457 -21.80 9.92 22.77
C ASP A 457 -23.01 9.95 23.71
N ASP A 458 -23.15 8.96 24.59
CA ASP A 458 -24.21 8.93 25.62
C ASP A 458 -24.10 10.11 26.60
N HIS A 459 -22.96 10.75 26.76
CA HIS A 459 -22.76 11.91 27.65
C HIS A 459 -22.91 13.25 26.91
N LYS A 460 -22.94 13.25 25.57
CA LYS A 460 -23.16 14.46 24.74
C LYS A 460 -24.66 14.70 24.42
N GLY A 461 -25.53 13.73 24.66
CA GLY A 461 -27.01 13.80 24.51
C GLY A 461 -27.68 14.14 25.85
#